data_5fd64face16a19b33d437abfae695609
#
_entry.id   5fd64face16a19b33d437abfae695609
#
_cell.length_a   1.000
_cell.length_b   1.000
_cell.length_c   1.000
_cell.angle_alpha   90.00
_cell.angle_beta   90.00
_cell.angle_gamma   90.00
#
_symmetry.space_group_name_H-M   'P 1'
#
loop_
_entity.id
_entity.type
_entity.pdbx_description
1 polymer ?
#
loop_
_entity_poly.entity_id
_entity_poly.type
_entity_poly.pdbx_seq_one_letter_code
_entity_poly.pdbx_strand_id
1 'polypeptide(L)'
;MSVNYVALGKRIGYFRMQCGNITQESLASKINRSREFLAKIEKGTEHPSVATLVDIADALCISVDDLLIDSLHYSVSTSNTEL
;
A
#
# COMPACT_ATOMS: atom_id res chain seq x y z
N MET A 1 -0.74 -5.53 -17.51
CA MET A 1 -0.85 -4.72 -16.28
C MET A 1 0.17 -5.16 -15.26
N SER A 2 0.81 -4.23 -14.61
CA SER A 2 1.80 -4.53 -13.57
C SER A 2 1.55 -3.62 -12.37
N VAL A 3 2.15 -3.98 -11.24
CA VAL A 3 2.02 -3.20 -10.01
C VAL A 3 3.25 -2.33 -9.85
N ASN A 4 3.04 -1.05 -9.60
CA ASN A 4 4.11 -0.12 -9.27
C ASN A 4 4.31 -0.15 -7.75
N TYR A 5 5.30 -0.90 -7.30
CA TYR A 5 5.52 -1.09 -5.86
C TYR A 5 6.03 0.17 -5.16
N VAL A 6 6.68 1.07 -5.89
CA VAL A 6 7.08 2.36 -5.31
C VAL A 6 5.84 3.21 -5.02
N ALA A 7 4.90 3.27 -5.97
CA ALA A 7 3.66 4.01 -5.77
C ALA A 7 2.82 3.38 -4.65
N LEU A 8 2.76 2.05 -4.61
CA LEU A 8 2.05 1.33 -3.54
C LEU A 8 2.65 1.69 -2.18
N GLY A 9 3.97 1.66 -2.07
CA GLY A 9 4.65 1.99 -0.82
C GLY A 9 4.35 3.42 -0.37
N LYS A 10 4.33 4.37 -1.31
CA LYS A 10 4.00 5.77 -0.98
C LYS A 10 2.57 5.90 -0.48
N ARG A 11 1.63 5.16 -1.06
CA ARG A 11 0.25 5.20 -0.61
C ARG A 11 0.10 4.62 0.80
N ILE A 12 0.82 3.53 1.08
CA ILE A 12 0.81 2.96 2.43
C ILE A 12 1.31 4.02 3.44
N GLY A 13 2.42 4.68 3.14
CA GLY A 13 2.94 5.73 4.01
C GLY A 13 1.97 6.88 4.16
N TYR A 14 1.32 7.29 3.07
CA TYR A 14 0.33 8.36 3.09
C TYR A 14 -0.83 8.02 4.03
N PHE A 15 -1.44 6.84 3.86
CA PHE A 15 -2.57 6.47 4.72
C PHE A 15 -2.16 6.23 6.16
N ARG A 16 -0.92 5.73 6.37
CA ARG A 16 -0.39 5.59 7.71
C ARG A 16 -0.36 6.95 8.43
N MET A 17 0.09 7.97 7.72
CA MET A 17 0.12 9.32 8.29
C MET A 17 -1.29 9.90 8.47
N GLN A 18 -2.22 9.57 7.58
CA GLN A 18 -3.60 10.03 7.71
C GLN A 18 -4.36 9.34 8.83
N CYS A 19 -3.96 8.12 9.17
CA CYS A 19 -4.64 7.35 10.20
C CYS A 19 -4.07 7.66 11.57
N GLY A 20 -4.24 8.89 12.03
CA GLY A 20 -3.73 9.30 13.34
C GLY A 20 -2.23 9.45 13.39
N ASN A 21 -1.57 9.55 12.24
CA ASN A 21 -0.14 9.80 12.16
C ASN A 21 0.69 8.71 12.87
N ILE A 22 0.28 7.45 12.69
CA ILE A 22 0.95 6.33 13.36
C ILE A 22 2.32 6.08 12.73
N THR A 23 3.25 5.57 13.54
CA THR A 23 4.61 5.30 13.10
C THR A 23 4.69 3.99 12.30
N GLN A 24 5.79 3.82 11.55
CA GLN A 24 6.06 2.54 10.90
C GLN A 24 6.11 1.41 11.93
N GLU A 25 6.71 1.66 13.07
CA GLU A 25 6.82 0.65 14.12
C GLU A 25 5.43 0.24 14.61
N SER A 26 4.55 1.20 14.82
CA SER A 26 3.19 0.94 15.30
C SER A 26 2.41 0.12 14.26
N LEU A 27 2.48 0.52 13.00
CA LEU A 27 1.78 -0.23 11.94
C LEU A 27 2.35 -1.64 11.80
N ALA A 28 3.68 -1.76 11.82
CA ALA A 28 4.34 -3.07 11.72
C ALA A 28 3.88 -4.00 12.85
N SER A 29 3.77 -3.46 14.06
CA SER A 29 3.28 -4.23 15.20
C SER A 29 1.84 -4.72 14.96
N LYS A 30 1.00 -3.86 14.39
CA LYS A 30 -0.41 -4.22 14.13
C LYS A 30 -0.54 -5.35 13.13
N ILE A 31 0.38 -5.43 12.17
CA ILE A 31 0.36 -6.51 11.15
C ILE A 31 1.30 -7.65 11.52
N ASN A 32 1.86 -7.61 12.73
CA ASN A 32 2.73 -8.66 13.27
C ASN A 32 3.98 -8.88 12.42
N ARG A 33 4.59 -7.79 11.96
CA ARG A 33 5.82 -7.81 11.16
C ARG A 33 6.82 -6.82 11.74
N SER A 34 8.07 -6.89 11.26
CA SER A 34 9.11 -5.98 11.73
C SER A 34 8.96 -4.60 11.09
N ARG A 35 9.49 -3.59 11.76
CA ARG A 35 9.54 -2.24 11.20
C ARG A 35 10.36 -2.22 9.91
N GLU A 36 11.45 -2.97 9.87
CA GLU A 36 12.31 -3.04 8.69
C GLU A 36 11.57 -3.58 7.48
N PHE A 37 10.72 -4.59 7.69
CA PHE A 37 9.90 -5.15 6.63
C PHE A 37 8.95 -4.08 6.08
N LEU A 38 8.25 -3.37 6.96
CA LEU A 38 7.32 -2.33 6.55
C LEU A 38 8.07 -1.18 5.86
N ALA A 39 9.24 -0.80 6.36
CA ALA A 39 10.03 0.26 5.75
C ALA A 39 10.40 -0.09 4.30
N LYS A 40 10.75 -1.35 4.05
CA LYS A 40 11.07 -1.81 2.70
C LYS A 40 9.84 -1.79 1.79
N ILE A 41 8.67 -2.14 2.33
CA ILE A 41 7.42 -2.05 1.58
C ILE A 41 7.15 -0.59 1.20
N GLU A 42 7.30 0.32 2.14
CA GLU A 42 7.04 1.75 1.86
C GLU A 42 8.05 2.33 0.87
N LYS A 43 9.25 1.77 0.81
CA LYS A 43 10.24 2.16 -0.18
C LYS A 43 10.01 1.54 -1.55
N GLY A 44 9.22 0.48 -1.63
CA GLY A 44 8.99 -0.24 -2.87
C GLY A 44 10.00 -1.33 -3.16
N THR A 45 10.89 -1.64 -2.22
CA THR A 45 11.92 -2.66 -2.40
C THR A 45 11.48 -4.03 -1.91
N GLU A 46 10.39 -4.10 -1.17
CA GLU A 46 9.80 -5.35 -0.72
C GLU A 46 8.39 -5.44 -1.29
N HIS A 47 8.05 -6.60 -1.87
CA HIS A 47 6.74 -6.80 -2.49
C HIS A 47 5.82 -7.53 -1.51
N PRO A 48 4.82 -6.86 -0.95
CA PRO A 48 3.93 -7.51 0.00
C PRO A 48 3.02 -8.52 -0.70
N SER A 49 2.73 -9.62 -0.01
CA SER A 49 1.73 -10.57 -0.48
C SER A 49 0.34 -9.96 -0.38
N VAL A 50 -0.64 -10.60 -1.02
CA VAL A 50 -2.04 -10.16 -0.90
C VAL A 50 -2.47 -10.19 0.56
N ALA A 51 -2.10 -11.24 1.31
CA ALA A 51 -2.45 -11.32 2.72
C ALA A 51 -1.88 -10.16 3.51
N THR A 52 -0.62 -9.78 3.25
CA THR A 52 0.00 -8.64 3.92
C THR A 52 -0.71 -7.34 3.56
N LEU A 53 -1.10 -7.16 2.29
CA LEU A 53 -1.85 -5.97 1.87
C LEU A 53 -3.19 -5.87 2.59
N VAL A 54 -3.89 -7.00 2.75
CA VAL A 54 -5.16 -7.02 3.48
C VAL A 54 -4.93 -6.62 4.93
N ASP A 55 -3.87 -7.16 5.56
CA ASP A 55 -3.55 -6.82 6.94
C ASP A 55 -3.25 -5.33 7.10
N ILE A 56 -2.50 -4.75 6.16
CA ILE A 56 -2.19 -3.32 6.19
C ILE A 56 -3.47 -2.51 6.03
N ALA A 57 -4.29 -2.85 5.06
CA ALA A 57 -5.55 -2.13 4.80
C ALA A 57 -6.46 -2.18 6.02
N ASP A 58 -6.60 -3.37 6.64
CA ASP A 58 -7.40 -3.53 7.85
C ASP A 58 -6.86 -2.67 8.98
N ALA A 59 -5.55 -2.67 9.18
CA ALA A 59 -4.93 -1.89 10.26
C ALA A 59 -5.13 -0.39 10.07
N LEU A 60 -5.22 0.05 8.80
CA LEU A 60 -5.40 1.47 8.47
C LEU A 60 -6.87 1.83 8.24
N CYS A 61 -7.78 0.86 8.34
CA CYS A 61 -9.22 1.05 8.14
C CYS A 61 -9.55 1.59 6.74
N ILE A 62 -8.84 1.09 5.74
CA ILE A 62 -9.06 1.44 4.33
C ILE A 62 -9.21 0.16 3.53
N SER A 63 -9.61 0.30 2.27
CA SER A 63 -9.71 -0.86 1.38
C SER A 63 -8.37 -1.14 0.71
N VAL A 64 -8.19 -2.35 0.22
CA VAL A 64 -7.01 -2.69 -0.59
C VAL A 64 -7.02 -1.86 -1.87
N ASP A 65 -8.19 -1.55 -2.42
CA ASP A 65 -8.30 -0.68 -3.61
C ASP A 65 -7.67 0.68 -3.36
N ASP A 66 -7.87 1.25 -2.16
CA ASP A 66 -7.26 2.52 -1.81
C ASP A 66 -5.74 2.47 -1.90
N LEU A 67 -5.16 1.33 -1.52
CA LEU A 67 -3.72 1.16 -1.57
C LEU A 67 -3.21 1.00 -3.00
N LEU A 68 -3.99 0.38 -3.87
CA LEU A 68 -3.53 -0.01 -5.21
C LEU A 68 -3.85 1.01 -6.30
N ILE A 69 -4.64 2.01 -6.02
CA ILE A 69 -5.22 2.86 -7.06
C ILE A 69 -4.16 3.54 -7.95
N ASP A 70 -3.05 3.97 -7.38
CA ASP A 70 -1.98 4.63 -8.12
C ASP A 70 -0.87 3.68 -8.56
N SER A 71 -0.96 2.41 -8.19
CA SER A 71 0.13 1.47 -8.43
C SER A 71 -0.14 0.52 -9.58
N LEU A 72 -1.32 0.56 -10.17
CA LEU A 72 -1.67 -0.29 -11.30
C LEU A 72 -1.43 0.45 -12.60
N HIS A 73 -0.79 -0.22 -13.56
CA HIS A 73 -0.56 0.33 -14.87
C HIS A 73 -1.57 -0.27 -15.84
N TYR A 74 -2.44 0.58 -16.38
CA TYR A 74 -3.44 0.17 -17.35
C TYR A 74 -3.02 0.65 -18.73
N SER A 75 -3.31 -0.17 -19.69
CA SER A 75 -3.13 0.27 -21.05
C SER A 75 -4.26 1.18 -21.52
N VAL A 76 -5.22 1.31 -20.73
CA VAL A 76 -6.31 2.09 -21.05
C VAL A 76 -6.21 3.48 -20.82
N SER A 77 -6.35 3.78 -20.94
CA SER A 77 -6.36 4.97 -20.55
C SER A 77 -7.60 5.57 -21.07
N THR A 78 -7.59 4.62 -21.30
CA THR A 78 -8.25 4.94 -21.62
C THR A 78 -9.31 4.96 -21.61
N SER A 79 -9.32 4.69 -21.46
CA SER A 79 -10.10 4.77 -21.49
C SER A 79 -11.03 4.83 -21.43
N ASN A 80 -10.87 4.86 -21.35
CA ASN A 80 -11.66 4.92 -21.37
C ASN A 80 -12.55 5.04 -21.43
N THR A 81 -12.47 5.34 -21.59
CA THR A 81 -13.17 5.45 -21.64
C THR A 81 -14.06 5.29 -22.11
N GLU A 82 -13.76 5.20 -22.16
CA GLU A 82 -14.27 4.98 -22.58
C GLU A 82 -15.11 4.74 -22.74
N LEU A 83 -15.11 4.74 -22.62
CA LEU A 83 -15.70 4.46 -22.69
C LEU A 83 -16.26 4.38 -22.88
#